data_cc14be27fec6bddeea34ed9ea49172c6
#
_entry.id   cc14be27fec6bddeea34ed9ea49172c6
#
_cell.length_a   1.000
_cell.length_b   1.000
_cell.length_c   1.000
_cell.angle_alpha   90.00
_cell.angle_beta   90.00
_cell.angle_gamma   90.00
#
_symmetry.space_group_name_H-M   'P 1'
#
loop_
_entity.id
_entity.type
_entity.pdbx_description
1 polymer ?
#
loop_
_entity_poly.entity_id
_entity_poly.type
_entity_poly.pdbx_seq_one_letter_code
_entity_poly.pdbx_strand_id
1 'polypeptide(L)'
;MDLVDTHIMDKTSHDLAQMRRQYELAALDESHVADDPLQQFQQWFDEAVRVKAVEPNAMTLATGSAAGRPSTRVVLLNGLDVRGLVWD
;
A
#
# COMPACT_ATOMS: atom_id res chain seq x y z
N MET A 1 22.95 3.85 -17.25
CA MET A 1 21.72 3.11 -17.25
C MET A 1 21.66 2.17 -18.43
N ASP A 2 21.29 0.95 -18.17
CA ASP A 2 21.27 -0.05 -19.21
C ASP A 2 20.12 0.15 -20.17
N LEU A 3 20.37 -0.27 -21.39
CA LEU A 3 19.37 -0.22 -22.42
C LEU A 3 18.36 -1.33 -22.21
N VAL A 4 17.11 -0.96 -22.23
CA VAL A 4 16.04 -1.93 -22.17
C VAL A 4 15.57 -2.21 -23.58
N ASP A 5 15.34 -3.48 -23.88
CA ASP A 5 14.79 -3.88 -25.15
C ASP A 5 13.46 -3.17 -25.38
N THR A 6 13.32 -2.51 -26.53
CA THR A 6 12.12 -1.75 -26.86
C THR A 6 10.87 -2.63 -26.81
N HIS A 7 10.99 -3.88 -27.23
CA HIS A 7 9.88 -4.82 -27.21
C HIS A 7 9.43 -5.12 -25.78
N ILE A 8 10.37 -5.31 -24.85
CA ILE A 8 10.07 -5.54 -23.44
C ILE A 8 9.44 -4.30 -22.85
N MET A 9 9.94 -3.13 -23.21
CA MET A 9 9.41 -1.85 -22.73
C MET A 9 7.95 -1.67 -23.12
N ASP A 10 7.61 -1.93 -24.38
CA ASP A 10 6.24 -1.82 -24.88
C ASP A 10 5.31 -2.77 -24.15
N LYS A 11 5.75 -4.01 -23.93
CA LYS A 11 4.98 -5.01 -23.21
C LYS A 11 4.74 -4.60 -21.77
N THR A 12 5.77 -4.06 -21.12
CA THR A 12 5.67 -3.58 -19.75
C THR A 12 4.68 -2.43 -19.64
N SER A 13 4.71 -1.50 -20.58
CA SER A 13 3.78 -0.38 -20.61
C SER A 13 2.35 -0.84 -20.75
N HIS A 14 2.10 -1.86 -21.58
CA HIS A 14 0.78 -2.43 -21.76
C HIS A 14 0.27 -3.07 -20.46
N ASP A 15 1.13 -3.81 -19.77
CA ASP A 15 0.78 -4.46 -18.51
C ASP A 15 0.46 -3.42 -17.43
N LEU A 16 1.23 -2.35 -17.36
CA LEU A 16 0.99 -1.28 -16.40
C LEU A 16 -0.34 -0.58 -16.67
N ALA A 17 -0.69 -0.38 -17.94
CA ALA A 17 -1.98 0.20 -18.30
C ALA A 17 -3.15 -0.68 -17.87
N GLN A 18 -3.00 -2.00 -17.97
CA GLN A 18 -4.03 -2.93 -17.51
C GLN A 18 -4.20 -2.86 -15.99
N MET A 19 -3.11 -2.78 -15.26
CA MET A 19 -3.14 -2.64 -13.80
C MET A 19 -3.87 -1.36 -13.40
N ARG A 20 -3.62 -0.26 -14.09
CA ARG A 20 -4.28 1.01 -13.82
C ARG A 20 -5.79 0.90 -13.99
N ARG A 21 -6.26 0.21 -15.02
CA ARG A 21 -7.70 0.02 -15.23
C ARG A 21 -8.33 -0.74 -14.09
N GLN A 22 -7.62 -1.72 -13.54
CA GLN A 22 -8.14 -2.48 -12.41
C GLN A 22 -8.27 -1.62 -11.16
N TYR A 23 -7.33 -0.71 -10.95
CA TYR A 23 -7.45 0.24 -9.86
C TYR A 23 -8.64 1.17 -10.03
N GLU A 24 -8.93 1.57 -11.25
CA GLU A 24 -10.07 2.43 -11.53
C GLU A 24 -11.39 1.74 -11.24
N LEU A 25 -11.45 0.42 -11.39
CA LEU A 25 -12.65 -0.36 -11.10
C LEU A 25 -12.91 -0.49 -9.61
N ALA A 26 -11.87 -0.43 -8.80
CA ALA A 26 -11.95 -0.56 -7.35
C ALA A 26 -11.79 0.81 -6.70
N ALA A 27 -12.75 1.70 -6.91
CA ALA A 27 -12.69 3.06 -6.38
C ALA A 27 -13.01 3.07 -4.89
N LEU A 28 -12.29 3.92 -4.15
CA LEU A 28 -12.57 4.19 -2.76
C LEU A 28 -13.59 5.34 -2.68
N ASP A 29 -14.74 5.05 -2.11
CA ASP A 29 -15.83 6.03 -1.96
C ASP A 29 -16.06 6.29 -0.48
N GLU A 30 -16.32 7.53 -0.12
CA GLU A 30 -16.61 7.94 1.25
C GLU A 30 -17.75 7.16 1.88
N SER A 31 -18.73 6.75 1.08
CA SER A 31 -19.86 5.97 1.58
C SER A 31 -19.50 4.54 1.97
N HIS A 32 -18.31 4.07 1.57
CA HIS A 32 -17.87 2.70 1.82
C HIS A 32 -16.73 2.61 2.84
N VAL A 33 -16.33 3.72 3.44
CA VAL A 33 -15.29 3.70 4.45
C VAL A 33 -15.89 3.66 5.85
N ALA A 34 -15.17 3.06 6.78
CA ALA A 34 -15.58 3.03 8.17
C ALA A 34 -15.36 4.42 8.80
N ASP A 35 -16.17 4.74 9.83
CA ASP A 35 -16.02 6.01 10.54
C ASP A 35 -14.74 6.06 11.36
N ASP A 36 -14.32 4.92 11.92
CA ASP A 36 -13.11 4.82 12.72
C ASP A 36 -11.95 4.42 11.80
N PRO A 37 -10.88 5.23 11.73
CA PRO A 37 -9.74 4.90 10.86
C PRO A 37 -9.04 3.59 11.24
N LEU A 38 -9.04 3.19 12.51
CA LEU A 38 -8.45 1.91 12.91
C LEU A 38 -9.29 0.74 12.42
N GLN A 39 -10.63 0.88 12.42
CA GLN A 39 -11.50 -0.13 11.83
C GLN A 39 -11.29 -0.22 10.33
N GLN A 40 -11.12 0.91 9.66
CA GLN A 40 -10.85 0.92 8.23
C GLN A 40 -9.54 0.21 7.91
N PHE A 41 -8.51 0.48 8.70
CA PHE A 41 -7.22 -0.20 8.54
C PHE A 41 -7.37 -1.71 8.75
N GLN A 42 -8.12 -2.12 9.77
CA GLN A 42 -8.35 -3.53 10.04
C GLN A 42 -9.03 -4.22 8.86
N GLN A 43 -10.01 -3.58 8.26
CA GLN A 43 -10.70 -4.13 7.09
C GLN A 43 -9.73 -4.31 5.92
N TRP A 44 -8.89 -3.33 5.66
CA TRP A 44 -7.90 -3.41 4.58
C TRP A 44 -6.87 -4.50 4.87
N PHE A 45 -6.43 -4.61 6.11
CA PHE A 45 -5.47 -5.64 6.50
C PHE A 45 -6.08 -7.04 6.33
N ASP A 46 -7.31 -7.23 6.78
CA ASP A 46 -8.00 -8.51 6.64
C ASP A 46 -8.17 -8.88 5.17
N GLU A 47 -8.45 -7.91 4.33
CA GLU A 47 -8.56 -8.11 2.90
C GLU A 47 -7.22 -8.52 2.28
N ALA A 48 -6.14 -7.88 2.69
CA ALA A 48 -4.80 -8.24 2.22
C ALA A 48 -4.43 -9.67 2.62
N VAL A 49 -4.78 -10.08 3.83
CA VAL A 49 -4.56 -11.45 4.29
C VAL A 49 -5.41 -12.42 3.46
N ARG A 50 -6.67 -12.08 3.24
CA ARG A 50 -7.61 -12.94 2.51
C ARG A 50 -7.15 -13.19 1.09
N VAL A 51 -6.63 -12.17 0.40
CA VAL A 51 -6.14 -12.32 -0.97
C VAL A 51 -4.69 -12.82 -1.02
N LYS A 52 -4.13 -13.18 0.12
CA LYS A 52 -2.78 -13.75 0.23
C LYS A 52 -1.70 -12.82 -0.33
N ALA A 53 -1.81 -11.54 0.00
CA ALA A 53 -0.75 -10.58 -0.33
C ALA A 53 0.56 -11.02 0.31
N VAL A 54 1.67 -10.77 -0.38
CA VAL A 54 3.00 -11.13 0.14
C VAL A 54 3.32 -10.21 1.32
N GLU A 55 3.61 -10.81 2.46
CA GLU A 55 3.94 -10.10 3.70
C GLU A 55 2.97 -8.95 3.98
N PRO A 56 1.69 -9.25 4.24
CA PRO A 56 0.68 -8.21 4.42
C PRO A 56 0.94 -7.30 5.62
N ASN A 57 1.76 -7.73 6.57
CA ASN A 57 2.12 -6.94 7.75
C ASN A 57 3.35 -6.03 7.52
N ALA A 58 3.98 -6.10 6.36
CA ALA A 58 5.10 -5.22 6.03
C ALA A 58 4.55 -3.85 5.61
N MET A 59 5.11 -2.81 6.17
CA MET A 59 4.66 -1.43 5.94
C MET A 59 5.85 -0.52 5.71
N THR A 60 5.63 0.54 4.95
CA THR A 60 6.62 1.61 4.83
C THR A 60 6.24 2.72 5.79
N LEU A 61 7.10 2.98 6.75
CA LEU A 61 6.92 4.07 7.70
C LEU A 61 7.68 5.28 7.18
N ALA A 62 6.96 6.38 7.01
CA ALA A 62 7.55 7.63 6.54
C ALA A 62 7.49 8.67 7.65
N THR A 63 8.60 9.35 7.87
CA THR A 63 8.67 10.42 8.86
C THR A 63 9.34 11.64 8.24
N GLY A 64 9.07 12.81 8.82
CA GLY A 64 9.70 14.05 8.41
C GLY A 64 10.36 14.73 9.60
N SER A 65 11.51 15.37 9.36
CA SER A 65 12.16 16.17 10.39
C SER A 65 11.57 17.57 10.43
N ALA A 66 11.92 18.33 11.48
CA ALA A 66 11.52 19.72 11.59
C ALA A 66 12.03 20.57 10.41
N ALA A 67 13.13 20.15 9.78
CA ALA A 67 13.67 20.81 8.61
C ALA A 67 13.01 20.36 7.31
N GLY A 68 11.98 19.51 7.38
CA GLY A 68 11.28 19.02 6.21
C GLY A 68 11.96 17.90 5.45
N ARG A 69 12.93 17.23 6.07
CA ARG A 69 13.65 16.12 5.45
C ARG A 69 12.86 14.81 5.64
N PRO A 70 12.39 14.18 4.58
CA PRO A 70 11.67 12.91 4.70
C PRO A 70 12.62 11.74 4.91
N SER A 71 12.10 10.69 5.53
CA SER A 71 12.83 9.44 5.74
C SER A 71 11.81 8.32 5.70
N THR A 72 12.17 7.20 5.08
CA THR A 72 11.29 6.03 5.02
C THR A 72 12.05 4.77 5.38
N ARG A 73 11.32 3.80 5.92
CA ARG A 73 11.88 2.50 6.26
C ARG A 73 10.75 1.47 6.28
N VAL A 74 11.11 0.22 6.04
CA VAL A 74 10.14 -0.88 6.14
C VAL A 74 10.11 -1.38 7.57
N VAL A 75 8.89 -1.51 8.09
CA VAL A 75 8.66 -2.03 9.44
C VAL A 75 7.60 -3.14 9.34
N LEU A 76 7.50 -3.96 10.38
CA LEU A 76 6.49 -5.01 10.45
C LEU A 76 5.45 -4.66 11.49
N LEU A 77 4.19 -4.76 11.10
CA LEU A 77 3.08 -4.54 12.02
C LEU A 77 3.03 -5.70 13.01
N ASN A 78 3.12 -5.39 14.31
CA ASN A 78 3.08 -6.38 15.38
C ASN A 78 1.77 -6.35 16.16
N GLY A 79 1.02 -5.27 16.10
CA GLY A 79 -0.22 -5.19 16.84
C GLY A 79 -1.07 -4.03 16.40
N LEU A 80 -2.37 -4.17 16.66
CA LEU A 80 -3.37 -3.15 16.37
C LEU A 80 -4.44 -3.22 17.45
N ASP A 81 -4.65 -2.13 18.16
CA ASP A 81 -5.73 -2.03 19.12
C ASP A 81 -6.26 -0.59 19.14
N VAL A 82 -7.16 -0.29 20.08
CA VAL A 82 -7.79 1.03 20.15
C VAL A 82 -6.80 2.17 20.37
N ARG A 83 -5.60 1.86 20.81
CA ARG A 83 -4.54 2.87 21.04
C ARG A 83 -3.76 3.18 19.77
N GLY A 84 -3.78 2.30 18.78
CA GLY A 84 -3.10 2.51 17.52
C GLY A 84 -2.34 1.29 17.03
N LEU A 85 -1.31 1.54 16.23
CA LEU A 85 -0.49 0.51 15.59
C LEU A 85 0.81 0.34 16.35
N VAL A 86 1.25 -0.92 16.46
CA VAL A 86 2.55 -1.26 17.06
C VAL A 86 3.38 -1.95 16.00
N TRP A 87 4.63 -1.51 15.83
CA TRP A 87 5.51 -2.07 14.80
C TRP A 87 6.93 -2.24 15.32
N ASP A 88 7.71 -2.99 14.55
CA ASP A 88 9.13 -3.19 14.75
C ASP A 88 9.91 -2.83 13.50
#